data_f9168ee8d426dca1938dd241b24a8fa3
#
_entry.id   f9168ee8d426dca1938dd241b24a8fa3
#
_cell.length_a   1.000
_cell.length_b   1.000
_cell.length_c   1.000
_cell.angle_alpha   90.00
_cell.angle_beta   90.00
_cell.angle_gamma   90.00
#
_symmetry.space_group_name_H-M   'P 1'
#
loop_
_entity.id
_entity.type
_entity.pdbx_description
1 polymer ?
#
loop_
_entity_poly.entity_id
_entity_poly.type
_entity_poly.pdbx_seq_one_letter_code
_entity_poly.pdbx_strand_id
1 'polypeptide(L)'
;MSVSTCPSLSKELCPLVLPASPNASCMEPIAGTAAFPAAVYLDDVSTDVVAWHWHEEFEIGCVSQGAVSVEIGNRKFTLYQGDIFFINSQAIHTMRNAALGQPAVFKAIVFHGSIVGGAENSIFHHDVIYKGWITPPKITS
;
A
#
# COMPACT_ATOMS: atom_id res chain seq x y z
N MET A 1 3.24 -16.40 -9.58
CA MET A 1 3.09 -15.21 -8.73
C MET A 1 1.95 -15.48 -7.78
N SER A 2 2.23 -15.47 -6.51
CA SER A 2 1.19 -15.53 -5.50
C SER A 2 0.49 -14.17 -5.46
N VAL A 3 -0.76 -14.11 -5.88
CA VAL A 3 -1.62 -12.97 -5.63
C VAL A 3 -2.13 -13.16 -4.22
N SER A 4 -1.51 -12.51 -3.26
CA SER A 4 -1.96 -12.52 -1.88
C SER A 4 -2.86 -11.30 -1.68
N THR A 5 -4.09 -11.54 -1.35
CA THR A 5 -5.00 -10.47 -0.91
C THR A 5 -4.62 -10.10 0.52
N CYS A 6 -4.19 -8.87 0.71
CA CYS A 6 -3.78 -8.29 2.00
C CYS A 6 -4.75 -8.59 3.17
N PRO A 7 -6.09 -8.58 2.98
CA PRO A 7 -7.03 -8.78 4.07
C PRO A 7 -6.99 -10.15 4.76
N SER A 8 -6.65 -11.21 4.02
CA SER A 8 -6.66 -12.56 4.60
C SER A 8 -5.40 -12.86 5.39
N LEU A 9 -4.26 -12.30 4.98
CA LEU A 9 -2.99 -12.52 5.65
C LEU A 9 -2.84 -11.69 6.92
N SER A 10 -3.33 -10.47 6.92
CA SER A 10 -3.25 -9.60 8.09
C SER A 10 -4.10 -10.11 9.26
N LYS A 11 -5.21 -10.77 8.99
CA LYS A 11 -6.07 -11.37 10.04
C LYS A 11 -5.42 -12.57 10.71
N GLU A 12 -4.63 -13.35 9.99
CA GLU A 12 -3.94 -14.52 10.55
C GLU A 12 -2.63 -14.17 11.25
N LEU A 13 -1.92 -13.15 10.76
CA LEU A 13 -0.60 -12.75 11.28
C LEU A 13 -0.67 -11.71 12.40
N CYS A 14 -1.79 -11.03 12.55
CA CYS A 14 -2.05 -10.11 13.66
C CYS A 14 -3.22 -10.59 14.52
N PRO A 15 -2.99 -11.52 15.45
CA PRO A 15 -4.04 -12.07 16.33
C PRO A 15 -4.66 -11.03 17.27
N LEU A 16 -4.16 -9.80 17.29
CA LEU A 16 -4.63 -8.70 18.11
C LEU A 16 -5.50 -7.68 17.37
N VAL A 17 -5.87 -7.94 16.13
CA VAL A 17 -6.84 -7.08 15.43
C VAL A 17 -8.23 -7.31 16.02
N LEU A 18 -8.45 -6.67 17.14
CA LEU A 18 -9.81 -6.40 17.61
C LEU A 18 -10.46 -5.45 16.62
N PRO A 19 -11.73 -5.65 16.26
CA PRO A 19 -12.41 -4.78 15.31
C PRO A 19 -12.40 -3.33 15.82
N ALA A 20 -11.99 -2.44 14.94
CA ALA A 20 -12.20 -1.00 15.03
C ALA A 20 -11.43 -0.21 16.09
N SER A 21 -10.15 -0.53 16.34
CA SER A 21 -9.29 0.50 16.92
C SER A 21 -8.43 1.12 15.83
N PRO A 22 -8.53 2.44 15.57
CA PRO A 22 -7.65 3.11 14.61
C PRO A 22 -6.16 3.08 15.00
N ASN A 23 -5.85 2.54 16.18
CA ASN A 23 -4.50 2.43 16.71
C ASN A 23 -3.91 1.01 16.61
N ALA A 24 -4.64 0.03 16.10
CA ALA A 24 -4.10 -1.32 15.87
C ALA A 24 -3.59 -1.41 14.43
N SER A 25 -2.34 -1.04 14.22
CA SER A 25 -1.66 -1.25 12.94
C SER A 25 -0.85 -2.53 12.97
N CYS A 26 -0.86 -3.25 11.88
CA CYS A 26 -0.07 -4.45 11.69
C CYS A 26 1.06 -4.18 10.70
N MET A 27 2.25 -4.68 11.01
CA MET A 27 3.35 -4.73 10.05
C MET A 27 3.11 -5.91 9.11
N GLU A 28 3.09 -5.66 7.81
CA GLU A 28 2.99 -6.72 6.83
C GLU A 28 4.33 -7.43 6.62
N PRO A 29 4.31 -8.72 6.26
CA PRO A 29 5.52 -9.43 5.90
C PRO A 29 6.15 -8.83 4.63
N ILE A 30 7.47 -8.95 4.53
CA ILE A 30 8.27 -8.45 3.41
C ILE A 30 7.71 -8.96 2.08
N ALA A 31 7.47 -8.04 1.14
CA ALA A 31 6.97 -8.35 -0.18
C ALA A 31 8.03 -9.00 -1.08
N GLY A 32 7.67 -10.09 -1.74
CA GLY A 32 8.53 -10.75 -2.71
C GLY A 32 9.59 -11.67 -2.09
N THR A 33 10.75 -11.73 -2.70
CA THR A 33 11.89 -12.56 -2.31
C THR A 33 13.18 -11.74 -2.26
N ALA A 34 14.22 -12.28 -1.62
CA ALA A 34 15.54 -11.63 -1.62
C ALA A 34 16.13 -11.40 -3.03
N ALA A 35 15.80 -12.28 -3.98
CA ALA A 35 16.24 -12.15 -5.38
C ALA A 35 15.37 -11.17 -6.18
N PHE A 36 14.10 -11.00 -5.81
CA PHE A 36 13.16 -10.07 -6.42
C PHE A 36 12.24 -9.51 -5.34
N PRO A 37 12.65 -8.45 -4.67
CA PRO A 37 11.94 -7.89 -3.53
C PRO A 37 10.79 -6.97 -3.96
N ALA A 38 9.83 -7.55 -4.69
CA ALA A 38 8.56 -6.93 -5.07
C ALA A 38 7.45 -7.96 -5.16
N ALA A 39 6.23 -7.51 -4.91
CA ALA A 39 5.01 -8.31 -5.10
C ALA A 39 3.93 -7.46 -5.77
N VAL A 40 3.05 -8.14 -6.52
CA VAL A 40 1.88 -7.53 -7.16
C VAL A 40 0.63 -8.00 -6.42
N TYR A 41 -0.21 -7.05 -6.08
CA TYR A 41 -1.49 -7.28 -5.42
C TYR A 41 -2.64 -6.86 -6.34
N LEU A 42 -3.73 -7.58 -6.23
CA LEU A 42 -5.02 -7.23 -6.82
C LEU A 42 -6.04 -7.34 -5.69
N ASP A 43 -6.54 -6.21 -5.26
CA ASP A 43 -7.43 -6.12 -4.11
C ASP A 43 -8.82 -5.70 -4.55
N ASP A 44 -9.80 -6.52 -4.18
CA ASP A 44 -11.21 -6.22 -4.33
C ASP A 44 -11.75 -5.74 -2.97
N VAL A 45 -11.97 -4.43 -2.88
CA VAL A 45 -12.52 -3.78 -1.69
C VAL A 45 -14.02 -3.46 -1.85
N SER A 46 -14.71 -4.12 -2.78
CA SER A 46 -16.14 -3.91 -3.00
C SER A 46 -16.97 -4.15 -1.75
N THR A 47 -16.61 -5.18 -0.99
CA THR A 47 -17.28 -5.59 0.26
C THR A 47 -16.32 -5.76 1.43
N ASP A 48 -15.04 -5.64 1.18
CA ASP A 48 -13.99 -5.82 2.18
C ASP A 48 -13.18 -4.54 2.39
N VAL A 49 -12.19 -4.59 3.26
CA VAL A 49 -11.31 -3.48 3.59
C VAL A 49 -9.89 -3.99 3.76
N VAL A 50 -8.93 -3.29 3.18
CA VAL A 50 -7.53 -3.46 3.54
C VAL A 50 -7.34 -2.77 4.89
N ALA A 51 -7.12 -3.55 5.94
CA ALA A 51 -6.99 -3.04 7.31
C ALA A 51 -5.82 -2.06 7.44
N TRP A 52 -5.81 -1.28 8.51
CA TRP A 52 -4.67 -0.42 8.84
C TRP A 52 -3.40 -1.26 8.99
N HIS A 53 -2.39 -0.96 8.16
CA HIS A 53 -1.10 -1.65 8.16
C HIS A 53 0.02 -0.72 7.71
N TRP A 54 1.24 -1.19 7.79
CA TRP A 54 2.43 -0.54 7.25
C TRP A 54 3.46 -1.61 6.85
N HIS A 55 4.35 -1.25 5.96
CA HIS A 55 5.46 -2.09 5.49
C HIS A 55 6.70 -1.25 5.21
N GLU A 56 7.85 -1.88 5.13
CA GLU A 56 9.12 -1.20 4.85
C GLU A 56 9.30 -0.84 3.37
N GLU A 57 8.52 -1.45 2.50
CA GLU A 57 8.51 -1.24 1.07
C GLU A 57 7.75 0.04 0.68
N PHE A 58 7.97 0.44 -0.55
CA PHE A 58 7.14 1.42 -1.25
C PHE A 58 5.97 0.74 -1.94
N GLU A 59 4.88 1.44 -2.09
CA GLU A 59 3.74 0.94 -2.85
C GLU A 59 3.32 1.94 -3.92
N ILE A 60 3.10 1.45 -5.13
CA ILE A 60 2.47 2.19 -6.21
C ILE A 60 1.27 1.41 -6.71
N GLY A 61 0.12 2.06 -6.80
CA GLY A 61 -1.09 1.39 -7.25
C GLY A 61 -1.94 2.23 -8.17
N CYS A 62 -2.90 1.56 -8.79
CA CYS A 62 -3.87 2.15 -9.71
C CYS A 62 -5.25 1.58 -9.42
N VAL A 63 -6.26 2.44 -9.34
CA VAL A 63 -7.65 2.03 -9.25
C VAL A 63 -8.09 1.47 -10.60
N SER A 64 -8.39 0.19 -10.65
CA SER A 64 -8.79 -0.51 -11.87
C SER A 64 -10.29 -0.49 -12.10
N GLN A 65 -11.09 -0.31 -11.04
CA GLN A 65 -12.55 -0.22 -11.13
C GLN A 65 -13.12 0.57 -9.95
N GLY A 66 -14.11 1.41 -10.25
CA GLY A 66 -14.90 2.13 -9.23
C GLY A 66 -14.13 3.25 -8.53
N ALA A 67 -14.39 3.39 -7.22
CA ALA A 67 -13.79 4.41 -6.38
C ALA A 67 -13.26 3.82 -5.08
N VAL A 68 -12.02 4.13 -4.75
CA VAL A 68 -11.30 3.65 -3.56
C VAL A 68 -10.97 4.83 -2.65
N SER A 69 -11.31 4.72 -1.38
CA SER A 69 -10.86 5.64 -0.34
C SER A 69 -9.54 5.13 0.22
N VAL A 70 -8.49 5.90 0.06
CA VAL A 70 -7.16 5.65 0.62
C VAL A 70 -6.92 6.61 1.77
N GLU A 71 -6.60 6.08 2.92
CA GLU A 71 -6.23 6.88 4.08
C GLU A 71 -4.77 6.59 4.43
N ILE A 72 -3.94 7.64 4.54
CA ILE A 72 -2.52 7.57 4.87
C ILE A 72 -2.27 8.49 6.06
N GLY A 73 -1.97 7.89 7.22
CA GLY A 73 -1.89 8.63 8.47
C GLY A 73 -3.20 9.37 8.76
N ASN A 74 -3.14 10.68 8.79
CA ASN A 74 -4.31 11.57 9.02
C ASN A 74 -4.90 12.17 7.75
N ARG A 75 -4.46 11.73 6.58
CA ARG A 75 -4.93 12.21 5.28
C ARG A 75 -5.84 11.18 4.64
N LYS A 76 -6.90 11.65 4.01
CA LYS A 76 -7.85 10.83 3.28
C LYS A 76 -8.01 11.33 1.85
N PHE A 77 -8.00 10.38 0.91
CA PHE A 77 -8.13 10.63 -0.51
C PHE A 77 -9.23 9.73 -1.07
N THR A 78 -10.02 10.23 -2.00
CA THR A 78 -10.90 9.41 -2.83
C THR A 78 -10.31 9.37 -4.23
N LEU A 79 -10.01 8.17 -4.68
CA LEU A 79 -9.42 7.89 -5.98
C LEU A 79 -10.43 7.17 -6.84
N TYR A 80 -10.47 7.51 -8.11
CA TYR A 80 -11.39 6.96 -9.10
C TYR A 80 -10.64 6.07 -10.10
N GLN A 81 -11.38 5.30 -10.85
CA GLN A 81 -10.80 4.43 -11.89
C GLN A 81 -9.82 5.19 -12.78
N GLY A 82 -8.61 4.67 -12.91
CA GLY A 82 -7.49 5.25 -13.64
C GLY A 82 -6.56 6.12 -12.79
N ASP A 83 -6.98 6.54 -11.58
CA ASP A 83 -6.10 7.28 -10.68
C ASP A 83 -4.98 6.39 -10.14
N ILE A 84 -3.80 6.99 -9.96
CA ILE A 84 -2.61 6.34 -9.42
C ILE A 84 -2.32 6.91 -8.05
N PHE A 85 -1.92 6.05 -7.13
CA PHE A 85 -1.46 6.45 -5.81
C PHE A 85 -0.04 5.94 -5.55
N PHE A 86 0.64 6.62 -4.63
CA PHE A 86 1.94 6.22 -4.13
C PHE A 86 1.96 6.31 -2.60
N ILE A 87 2.45 5.25 -1.96
CA ILE A 87 2.59 5.17 -0.51
C ILE A 87 4.07 4.97 -0.18
N ASN A 88 4.58 5.86 0.67
CA ASN A 88 5.95 5.79 1.14
C ASN A 88 6.19 4.59 2.06
N SER A 89 7.43 4.13 2.09
CA SER A 89 7.93 3.21 3.11
C SER A 89 7.51 3.66 4.51
N GLN A 90 7.07 2.71 5.33
CA GLN A 90 6.64 2.88 6.73
C GLN A 90 5.43 3.80 6.94
N ALA A 91 4.75 4.21 5.88
CA ALA A 91 3.53 5.00 6.01
C ALA A 91 2.35 4.10 6.38
N ILE A 92 1.73 4.37 7.54
CA ILE A 92 0.51 3.67 7.96
C ILE A 92 -0.65 4.04 7.05
N HIS A 93 -1.35 3.05 6.52
CA HIS A 93 -2.45 3.28 5.56
C HIS A 93 -3.53 2.20 5.62
N THR A 94 -4.66 2.51 5.01
CA THR A 94 -5.82 1.62 4.81
C THR A 94 -6.52 1.99 3.52
N MET A 95 -7.21 1.02 2.93
CA MET A 95 -7.99 1.20 1.70
C MET A 95 -9.35 0.55 1.84
N ARG A 96 -10.38 1.23 1.33
CA ARG A 96 -11.76 0.74 1.36
C ARG A 96 -12.58 1.26 0.18
N ASN A 97 -13.72 0.67 -0.03
CA ASN A 97 -14.68 1.18 -0.99
C ASN A 97 -15.12 2.60 -0.63
N ALA A 98 -15.04 3.54 -1.57
CA ALA A 98 -15.51 4.91 -1.41
C ALA A 98 -17.00 5.06 -1.74
N ALA A 99 -17.58 4.12 -2.51
CA ALA A 99 -18.97 4.15 -2.96
C ALA A 99 -19.65 2.80 -2.67
N LEU A 100 -20.21 2.66 -1.46
CA LEU A 100 -20.84 1.42 -1.03
C LEU A 100 -21.88 0.92 -2.05
N GLY A 101 -21.86 -0.39 -2.27
CA GLY A 101 -22.74 -1.05 -3.24
C GLY A 101 -22.26 -0.98 -4.69
N GLN A 102 -21.14 -0.35 -4.97
CA GLN A 102 -20.48 -0.36 -6.26
C GLN A 102 -19.18 -1.17 -6.21
N PRO A 103 -18.75 -1.78 -7.32
CA PRO A 103 -17.44 -2.43 -7.37
C PRO A 103 -16.30 -1.45 -7.11
N ALA A 104 -15.28 -1.90 -6.37
CA ALA A 104 -14.09 -1.13 -6.12
C ALA A 104 -12.88 -2.07 -6.09
N VAL A 105 -12.01 -1.95 -7.09
CA VAL A 105 -10.83 -2.81 -7.28
C VAL A 105 -9.63 -1.95 -7.59
N PHE A 106 -8.50 -2.27 -6.98
CA PHE A 106 -7.22 -1.65 -7.32
C PHE A 106 -6.12 -2.70 -7.49
N LYS A 107 -5.05 -2.32 -8.19
CA LYS A 107 -3.82 -3.08 -8.33
C LYS A 107 -2.70 -2.31 -7.70
N ALA A 108 -1.80 -2.99 -7.01
CA ALA A 108 -0.63 -2.37 -6.42
C ALA A 108 0.62 -3.22 -6.66
N ILE A 109 1.76 -2.54 -6.73
CA ILE A 109 3.08 -3.14 -6.68
C ILE A 109 3.72 -2.63 -5.40
N VAL A 110 4.05 -3.55 -4.51
CA VAL A 110 4.81 -3.28 -3.29
C VAL A 110 6.25 -3.72 -3.54
N PHE A 111 7.22 -2.82 -3.35
CA PHE A 111 8.61 -3.08 -3.72
C PHE A 111 9.60 -2.47 -2.75
N HIS A 112 10.68 -3.18 -2.49
CA HIS A 112 11.79 -2.67 -1.68
C HIS A 112 12.57 -1.59 -2.43
N GLY A 113 13.06 -0.58 -1.71
CA GLY A 113 13.79 0.55 -2.29
C GLY A 113 15.04 0.18 -3.10
N SER A 114 15.64 -0.98 -2.83
CA SER A 114 16.79 -1.49 -3.58
C SER A 114 16.53 -1.71 -5.08
N ILE A 115 15.27 -1.91 -5.47
CA ILE A 115 14.90 -2.03 -6.90
C ILE A 115 15.19 -0.73 -7.66
N VAL A 116 14.99 0.41 -7.00
CA VAL A 116 15.20 1.74 -7.60
C VAL A 116 16.57 2.30 -7.25
N GLY A 117 16.98 2.16 -6.00
CA GLY A 117 18.20 2.76 -5.47
C GLY A 117 19.45 1.89 -5.56
N GLY A 118 19.30 0.60 -5.93
CA GLY A 118 20.40 -0.36 -5.90
C GLY A 118 20.79 -0.74 -4.46
N ALA A 119 22.08 -1.04 -4.25
CA ALA A 119 22.57 -1.43 -2.94
C ALA A 119 22.36 -0.33 -1.88
N GLU A 120 22.12 -0.70 -0.64
CA GLU A 120 21.84 0.23 0.49
C GLU A 120 22.91 1.30 0.71
N ASN A 121 24.15 1.01 0.32
CA ASN A 121 25.29 1.93 0.42
C ASN A 121 25.52 2.77 -0.85
N SER A 122 24.63 2.70 -1.84
CA SER A 122 24.73 3.51 -3.05
C SER A 122 24.28 4.95 -2.78
N ILE A 123 24.86 5.89 -3.52
CA ILE A 123 24.46 7.32 -3.48
C ILE A 123 22.96 7.45 -3.84
N PHE A 124 22.49 6.67 -4.80
CA PHE A 124 21.09 6.69 -5.24
C PHE A 124 20.14 6.21 -4.15
N HIS A 125 20.53 5.19 -3.39
CA HIS A 125 19.71 4.72 -2.27
C HIS A 125 19.58 5.80 -1.20
N HIS A 126 20.69 6.40 -0.79
CA HIS A 126 20.70 7.40 0.26
C HIS A 126 20.04 8.72 -0.16
N ASP A 127 20.36 9.24 -1.34
CA ASP A 127 19.90 10.56 -1.74
C ASP A 127 18.52 10.56 -2.41
N VAL A 128 18.15 9.50 -3.09
CA VAL A 128 16.85 9.38 -3.76
C VAL A 128 15.82 8.76 -2.84
N ILE A 129 16.15 7.65 -2.19
CA ILE A 129 15.17 6.91 -1.38
C ILE A 129 14.92 7.61 -0.05
N TYR A 130 15.98 8.03 0.68
CA TYR A 130 15.80 8.65 1.99
C TYR A 130 15.53 10.16 1.96
N LYS A 131 16.04 10.89 0.99
CA LYS A 131 15.88 12.37 0.95
C LYS A 131 14.82 12.84 -0.04
N GLY A 132 14.63 12.15 -1.15
CA GLY A 132 13.81 12.63 -2.26
C GLY A 132 12.30 12.40 -2.12
N TRP A 133 11.88 11.47 -1.29
CA TRP A 133 10.49 11.00 -1.24
C TRP A 133 9.69 11.47 -0.03
N ILE A 134 10.20 12.44 0.71
CA ILE A 134 9.53 13.02 1.89
C ILE A 134 8.30 13.85 1.49
N THR A 135 8.19 14.28 0.25
CA THR A 135 7.02 14.99 -0.27
C THR A 135 6.31 14.07 -1.27
N PRO A 136 5.11 13.57 -0.96
CA PRO A 136 4.33 12.86 -1.96
C PRO A 136 4.11 13.77 -3.16
N PRO A 137 4.22 13.27 -4.39
CA PRO A 137 3.84 14.04 -5.56
C PRO A 137 2.41 14.54 -5.35
N LYS A 138 2.16 15.80 -5.65
CA LYS A 138 0.79 16.32 -5.68
C LYS A 138 0.06 15.47 -6.70
N ILE A 139 -0.92 14.70 -6.24
CA ILE A 139 -1.88 14.07 -7.13
C ILE A 139 -2.65 15.22 -7.76
N THR A 140 -2.24 15.61 -8.96
CA THR A 140 -3.03 16.51 -9.78
C THR A 140 -4.09 15.65 -10.43
N SER A 141 -5.30 15.80 -9.95
CA SER A 141 -6.50 15.35 -10.63
C SER A 141 -6.62 16.01 -12.02
#